data_1936a1c0f214ac929047868e8f58e41f
#
_entry.id   1936a1c0f214ac929047868e8f58e41f
#
_cell.length_a   1.000
_cell.length_b   1.000
_cell.length_c   1.000
_cell.angle_alpha   90.00
_cell.angle_beta   90.00
_cell.angle_gamma   90.00
#
_symmetry.space_group_name_H-M   'P 1'
#
loop_
_entity.id
_entity.type
_entity.pdbx_description
1 polymer ?
#
loop_
_entity_poly.entity_id
_entity_poly.type
_entity_poly.pdbx_seq_one_letter_code
_entity_poly.pdbx_strand_id
1 'polypeptide(L)'
;MSVNKTDYYNWQNATKLDKVRFGGHASPNIVALKDHLLKRYGGTSVGIVNKREVRGGGSLSTHYFGAALDWRYPTRAICLSSMKWMVANSKELGIQMIVDYVGGCTWTPKRGWHKSPPSKHGMGQAWAKWIHIETTKLAWGNKTAVTDRVPA
;
A
#
# COMPACT_ATOMS: atom_id res chain seq x y z
N MET A 1 7.75 -0.65 14.04
CA MET A 1 6.52 -0.92 14.80
C MET A 1 5.34 -1.01 13.83
N SER A 2 4.36 -1.82 14.15
CA SER A 2 3.20 -1.98 13.28
C SER A 2 2.15 -0.90 13.52
N VAL A 3 1.27 -0.70 12.53
CA VAL A 3 0.10 0.17 12.63
C VAL A 3 -0.82 -0.39 13.72
N ASN A 4 -1.36 0.49 14.56
CA ASN A 4 -2.35 0.11 15.56
C ASN A 4 -3.66 -0.31 14.84
N LYS A 5 -4.40 -1.24 15.41
CA LYS A 5 -5.69 -1.69 14.86
C LYS A 5 -6.68 -0.54 14.66
N THR A 6 -6.63 0.46 15.52
CA THR A 6 -7.51 1.64 15.44
C THR A 6 -7.17 2.56 14.28
N ASP A 7 -5.95 2.44 13.72
CA ASP A 7 -5.51 3.28 12.60
C ASP A 7 -5.93 2.71 11.25
N TYR A 8 -6.30 1.42 11.21
CA TYR A 8 -6.75 0.80 9.97
C TYR A 8 -8.04 1.44 9.48
N TYR A 9 -8.09 1.78 8.20
CA TYR A 9 -9.27 2.34 7.57
C TYR A 9 -9.62 1.56 6.30
N ASN A 10 -10.85 1.06 6.22
CA ASN A 10 -11.32 0.38 5.01
C ASN A 10 -11.78 1.44 4.00
N TRP A 11 -10.89 1.81 3.08
CA TRP A 11 -11.17 2.80 2.05
C TRP A 11 -12.34 2.41 1.14
N GLN A 12 -12.61 1.13 0.98
CA GLN A 12 -13.73 0.65 0.16
C GLN A 12 -15.08 1.00 0.79
N ASN A 13 -15.11 1.25 2.10
CA ASN A 13 -16.30 1.70 2.83
C ASN A 13 -16.20 3.19 3.18
N ALA A 14 -15.44 3.97 2.43
CA ALA A 14 -15.24 5.38 2.68
C ALA A 14 -16.57 6.14 2.72
N THR A 15 -16.67 7.09 3.64
CA THR A 15 -17.84 7.96 3.76
C THR A 15 -17.94 8.93 2.58
N LYS A 16 -19.10 9.54 2.41
CA LYS A 16 -19.30 10.56 1.37
C LYS A 16 -18.32 11.73 1.56
N LEU A 17 -18.09 12.14 2.81
CA LEU A 17 -17.14 13.21 3.13
C LEU A 17 -15.70 12.81 2.75
N ASP A 18 -15.31 11.59 3.04
CA ASP A 18 -13.97 11.09 2.68
C ASP A 18 -13.78 11.02 1.16
N LYS A 19 -14.82 10.67 0.41
CA LYS A 19 -14.77 10.70 -1.06
C LYS A 19 -14.51 12.11 -1.58
N VAL A 20 -15.09 13.12 -0.94
CA VAL A 20 -14.85 14.53 -1.30
C VAL A 20 -13.43 14.96 -0.94
N ARG A 21 -12.97 14.61 0.28
CA ARG A 21 -11.67 15.07 0.80
C ARG A 21 -10.47 14.40 0.14
N PHE A 22 -10.56 13.11 -0.13
CA PHE A 22 -9.41 12.30 -0.54
C PHE A 22 -9.53 11.75 -1.96
N GLY A 23 -10.72 11.65 -2.50
CA GLY A 23 -10.96 11.01 -3.79
C GLY A 23 -10.28 11.74 -4.94
N GLY A 24 -9.59 10.98 -5.78
CA GLY A 24 -8.92 11.50 -6.97
C GLY A 24 -7.59 12.20 -6.72
N HIS A 25 -7.08 12.20 -5.49
CA HIS A 25 -5.82 12.85 -5.13
C HIS A 25 -4.81 11.84 -4.59
N ALA A 26 -3.53 11.98 -5.01
CA ALA A 26 -2.46 11.16 -4.46
C ALA A 26 -2.16 11.61 -3.02
N SER A 27 -2.13 10.65 -2.09
CA SER A 27 -1.74 10.92 -0.71
C SER A 27 -0.29 11.42 -0.65
N PRO A 28 -0.01 12.55 0.03
CA PRO A 28 1.39 12.97 0.25
C PRO A 28 2.23 11.89 0.94
N ASN A 29 1.66 11.11 1.85
CA ASN A 29 2.34 9.99 2.49
C ASN A 29 2.72 8.92 1.47
N ILE A 30 1.81 8.52 0.60
CA ILE A 30 2.06 7.49 -0.42
C ILE A 30 3.10 7.96 -1.45
N VAL A 31 3.06 9.23 -1.83
CA VAL A 31 4.06 9.80 -2.76
C VAL A 31 5.45 9.76 -2.12
N ALA A 32 5.56 10.15 -0.84
CA ALA A 32 6.83 10.09 -0.12
C ALA A 32 7.35 8.66 0.01
N LEU A 33 6.46 7.71 0.30
CA LEU A 33 6.83 6.29 0.35
C LEU A 33 7.31 5.79 -1.01
N LYS A 34 6.61 6.13 -2.08
CA LYS A 34 7.01 5.78 -3.45
C LYS A 34 8.40 6.31 -3.76
N ASP A 35 8.64 7.60 -3.51
CA ASP A 35 9.93 8.22 -3.78
C ASP A 35 11.05 7.54 -2.98
N HIS A 36 10.80 7.20 -1.74
CA HIS A 36 11.77 6.49 -0.90
C HIS A 36 12.07 5.07 -1.44
N LEU A 37 11.04 4.32 -1.81
CA LEU A 37 11.22 2.97 -2.38
C LEU A 37 12.03 3.02 -3.67
N LEU A 38 11.72 3.94 -4.58
CA LEU A 38 12.45 4.08 -5.84
C LEU A 38 13.89 4.47 -5.60
N LYS A 39 14.15 5.38 -4.66
CA LYS A 39 15.50 5.85 -4.35
C LYS A 39 16.34 4.75 -3.67
N ARG A 40 15.77 4.05 -2.70
CA ARG A 40 16.50 3.04 -1.91
C ARG A 40 16.58 1.68 -2.61
N TYR A 41 15.49 1.24 -3.21
CA TYR A 41 15.35 -0.11 -3.74
C TYR A 41 15.28 -0.17 -5.27
N GLY A 42 14.95 0.94 -5.92
CA GLY A 42 14.79 0.98 -7.36
C GLY A 42 13.39 0.54 -7.81
N GLY A 43 13.31 0.02 -9.02
CA GLY A 43 12.02 -0.37 -9.60
C GLY A 43 11.25 0.82 -10.15
N THR A 44 9.96 0.62 -10.38
CA THR A 44 9.07 1.65 -10.94
C THR A 44 7.72 1.65 -10.22
N SER A 45 7.06 2.82 -10.20
CA SER A 45 5.67 2.91 -9.77
C SER A 45 4.76 2.52 -10.93
N VAL A 46 3.84 1.58 -10.69
CA VAL A 46 2.82 1.21 -11.67
C VAL A 46 1.60 2.14 -11.57
N GLY A 47 1.35 2.71 -10.39
CA GLY A 47 0.30 3.69 -10.21
C GLY A 47 -0.04 3.95 -8.76
N ILE A 48 -0.59 5.12 -8.51
CA ILE A 48 -1.11 5.54 -7.21
C ILE A 48 -2.62 5.80 -7.34
N VAL A 49 -3.02 6.81 -8.09
CA VAL A 49 -4.42 7.18 -8.26
C VAL A 49 -5.02 6.43 -9.45
N ASN A 50 -6.19 5.82 -9.21
CA ASN A 50 -6.94 5.15 -10.26
C ASN A 50 -8.44 5.33 -9.97
N LYS A 51 -9.12 6.04 -10.86
CA LYS A 51 -10.55 6.38 -10.72
C LYS A 51 -11.44 5.24 -11.21
N ARG A 52 -11.32 4.07 -10.59
CA ARG A 52 -12.14 2.91 -10.95
C ARG A 52 -12.66 2.18 -9.71
N GLU A 53 -13.67 1.37 -9.91
CA GLU A 53 -14.18 0.48 -8.88
C GLU A 53 -13.22 -0.68 -8.63
N VAL A 54 -13.35 -1.31 -7.47
CA VAL A 54 -12.68 -2.58 -7.17
C VAL A 54 -13.15 -3.62 -8.19
N ARG A 55 -12.24 -4.41 -8.72
CA ARG A 55 -12.57 -5.46 -9.68
C ARG A 55 -13.57 -6.44 -9.07
N GLY A 56 -14.71 -6.64 -9.77
CA GLY A 56 -15.77 -7.53 -9.33
C GLY A 56 -16.63 -7.00 -8.20
N GLY A 57 -16.48 -5.71 -7.83
CA GLY A 57 -17.26 -5.09 -6.76
C GLY A 57 -17.83 -3.74 -7.16
N GLY A 58 -18.77 -3.22 -6.38
CA GLY A 58 -19.36 -1.92 -6.57
C GLY A 58 -18.70 -0.80 -5.77
N SER A 59 -17.55 -1.07 -5.11
CA SER A 59 -16.83 -0.12 -4.28
C SER A 59 -15.67 0.51 -5.04
N LEU A 60 -15.30 1.75 -4.68
CA LEU A 60 -14.13 2.40 -5.23
C LEU A 60 -12.85 1.73 -4.72
N SER A 61 -11.85 1.60 -5.59
CA SER A 61 -10.55 1.08 -5.23
C SER A 61 -9.83 2.01 -4.24
N THR A 62 -8.97 1.47 -3.38
CA THR A 62 -8.10 2.27 -2.50
C THR A 62 -7.22 3.22 -3.32
N HIS A 63 -6.85 2.85 -4.54
CA HIS A 63 -6.14 3.73 -5.49
C HIS A 63 -6.93 5.01 -5.80
N TYR A 64 -8.25 4.96 -5.81
CA TYR A 64 -9.08 6.15 -6.05
C TYR A 64 -8.78 7.25 -5.03
N PHE A 65 -8.50 6.87 -3.79
CA PHE A 65 -8.20 7.80 -2.70
C PHE A 65 -6.71 8.17 -2.62
N GLY A 66 -5.91 7.70 -3.58
CA GLY A 66 -4.47 7.92 -3.55
C GLY A 66 -3.75 7.29 -2.36
N ALA A 67 -4.40 6.34 -1.70
CA ALA A 67 -3.89 5.69 -0.48
C ALA A 67 -3.30 4.30 -0.76
N ALA A 68 -3.05 3.99 -2.02
CA ALA A 68 -2.43 2.75 -2.43
C ALA A 68 -1.38 3.00 -3.50
N LEU A 69 -0.34 2.19 -3.48
CA LEU A 69 0.77 2.22 -4.43
C LEU A 69 0.98 0.81 -4.97
N ASP A 70 1.07 0.68 -6.29
CA ASP A 70 1.58 -0.52 -6.93
C ASP A 70 3.04 -0.26 -7.31
N TRP A 71 3.94 -0.99 -6.69
CA TRP A 71 5.39 -0.88 -6.92
C TRP A 71 5.91 -2.13 -7.59
N ARG A 72 6.50 -1.95 -8.78
CA ARG A 72 7.19 -3.02 -9.51
C ARG A 72 8.65 -3.04 -9.05
N TYR A 73 9.01 -4.07 -8.32
CA TYR A 73 10.34 -4.21 -7.73
C TYR A 73 11.35 -4.75 -8.76
N PRO A 74 12.66 -4.45 -8.58
CA PRO A 74 13.69 -4.90 -9.52
C PRO A 74 13.94 -6.41 -9.46
N THR A 75 14.09 -6.97 -8.26
CA THR A 75 14.32 -8.40 -8.04
C THR A 75 13.50 -8.90 -6.86
N ARG A 76 13.29 -10.21 -6.81
CA ARG A 76 12.54 -10.80 -5.69
C ARG A 76 13.25 -10.62 -4.35
N ALA A 77 14.58 -10.72 -4.32
CA ALA A 77 15.35 -10.50 -3.10
C ALA A 77 15.17 -9.09 -2.57
N ILE A 78 15.20 -8.08 -3.45
CA ILE A 78 14.95 -6.68 -3.07
C ILE A 78 13.52 -6.51 -2.56
N CYS A 79 12.55 -7.13 -3.22
CA CYS A 79 11.15 -7.10 -2.77
C CYS A 79 11.01 -7.63 -1.33
N LEU A 80 11.60 -8.79 -1.04
CA LEU A 80 11.53 -9.38 0.29
C LEU A 80 12.17 -8.48 1.36
N SER A 81 13.32 -7.88 1.05
CA SER A 81 13.98 -6.91 1.94
C SER A 81 13.10 -5.69 2.19
N SER A 82 12.50 -5.14 1.14
CA SER A 82 11.65 -3.95 1.26
C SER A 82 10.38 -4.23 2.06
N MET A 83 9.76 -5.39 1.87
CA MET A 83 8.58 -5.78 2.63
C MET A 83 8.91 -5.95 4.12
N LYS A 84 10.06 -6.55 4.43
CA LYS A 84 10.53 -6.70 5.80
C LYS A 84 10.71 -5.33 6.47
N TRP A 85 11.33 -4.39 5.76
CA TRP A 85 11.51 -3.02 6.24
C TRP A 85 10.17 -2.32 6.45
N MET A 86 9.23 -2.43 5.50
CA MET A 86 7.92 -1.81 5.59
C MET A 86 7.10 -2.36 6.75
N VAL A 87 7.12 -3.68 6.98
CA VAL A 87 6.40 -4.30 8.10
C VAL A 87 6.98 -3.85 9.44
N ALA A 88 8.31 -3.85 9.56
CA ALA A 88 8.99 -3.43 10.79
C ALA A 88 8.70 -1.97 11.16
N ASN A 89 8.47 -1.12 10.16
CA ASN A 89 8.24 0.32 10.34
C ASN A 89 6.83 0.76 9.93
N SER A 90 5.90 -0.18 9.90
CA SER A 90 4.55 0.07 9.33
C SER A 90 3.79 1.19 10.06
N LYS A 91 3.96 1.30 11.36
CA LYS A 91 3.29 2.36 12.14
C LYS A 91 3.79 3.74 11.74
N GLU A 92 5.10 3.92 11.69
CA GLU A 92 5.72 5.19 11.34
C GLU A 92 5.43 5.57 9.88
N LEU A 93 5.39 4.56 9.01
CA LEU A 93 5.09 4.75 7.59
C LEU A 93 3.60 4.90 7.29
N GLY A 94 2.75 4.52 8.24
CA GLY A 94 1.30 4.52 8.05
C GLY A 94 0.79 3.40 7.16
N ILE A 95 1.54 2.29 7.06
CA ILE A 95 1.17 1.17 6.21
C ILE A 95 0.16 0.27 6.93
N GLN A 96 -0.92 -0.05 6.25
CA GLN A 96 -1.99 -0.90 6.79
C GLN A 96 -2.18 -2.21 6.01
N MET A 97 -1.61 -2.34 4.82
CA MET A 97 -1.73 -3.56 4.02
C MET A 97 -0.61 -3.64 3.00
N ILE A 98 -0.10 -4.85 2.80
CA ILE A 98 0.82 -5.17 1.69
C ILE A 98 0.27 -6.44 1.03
N VAL A 99 0.08 -6.40 -0.28
CA VAL A 99 -0.32 -7.59 -1.06
C VAL A 99 0.87 -8.01 -1.91
N ASP A 100 1.34 -9.23 -1.66
CA ASP A 100 2.41 -9.86 -2.42
C ASP A 100 1.79 -10.83 -3.42
N TYR A 101 1.65 -10.40 -4.65
CA TYR A 101 0.97 -11.20 -5.68
C TYR A 101 1.73 -12.47 -6.02
N VAL A 102 3.04 -12.38 -6.21
CA VAL A 102 3.87 -13.56 -6.54
C VAL A 102 3.83 -14.59 -5.42
N GLY A 103 3.93 -14.14 -4.18
CA GLY A 103 3.88 -15.02 -3.01
C GLY A 103 2.46 -15.49 -2.64
N GLY A 104 1.43 -14.86 -3.18
CA GLY A 104 0.05 -15.19 -2.86
C GLY A 104 -0.36 -14.84 -1.43
N CYS A 105 0.28 -13.83 -0.83
CA CYS A 105 0.09 -13.46 0.58
C CYS A 105 -0.28 -11.99 0.75
N THR A 106 -1.00 -11.71 1.82
CA THR A 106 -1.34 -10.35 2.24
C THR A 106 -0.89 -10.16 3.69
N TRP A 107 -0.35 -8.98 3.98
CA TRP A 107 -0.01 -8.57 5.34
C TRP A 107 -0.95 -7.46 5.81
N THR A 108 -1.43 -7.57 7.03
CA THR A 108 -2.13 -6.50 7.75
C THR A 108 -1.64 -6.46 9.19
N PRO A 109 -1.76 -5.32 9.90
CA PRO A 109 -1.31 -5.24 11.30
C PRO A 109 -2.05 -6.21 12.22
N LYS A 110 -3.30 -6.52 11.90
CA LYS A 110 -4.13 -7.41 12.73
C LYS A 110 -3.76 -8.87 12.56
N ARG A 111 -3.51 -9.32 11.32
CA ARG A 111 -3.32 -10.73 11.00
C ARG A 111 -1.88 -11.13 10.73
N GLY A 112 -0.99 -10.16 10.46
CA GLY A 112 0.32 -10.47 9.92
C GLY A 112 0.21 -11.03 8.50
N TRP A 113 1.23 -11.74 8.05
CA TRP A 113 1.19 -12.39 6.75
C TRP A 113 0.22 -13.57 6.76
N HIS A 114 -0.67 -13.60 5.79
CA HIS A 114 -1.65 -14.67 5.62
C HIS A 114 -1.95 -14.87 4.15
N LYS A 115 -2.49 -16.03 3.80
CA LYS A 115 -2.83 -16.37 2.41
C LYS A 115 -3.89 -15.40 1.88
N SER A 116 -3.64 -14.84 0.68
CA SER A 116 -4.58 -13.94 0.04
C SER A 116 -5.78 -14.68 -0.54
N PRO A 117 -6.95 -14.01 -0.64
CA PRO A 117 -8.10 -14.58 -1.35
C PRO A 117 -7.75 -14.88 -2.82
N PRO A 118 -8.21 -15.99 -3.38
CA PRO A 118 -7.86 -16.37 -4.76
C PRO A 118 -8.45 -15.44 -5.84
N SER A 119 -9.41 -14.63 -5.49
CA SER A 119 -10.07 -13.69 -6.40
C SER A 119 -9.22 -12.47 -6.77
N LYS A 120 -8.09 -12.24 -6.09
CA LYS A 120 -7.22 -11.10 -6.39
C LYS A 120 -6.55 -11.28 -7.74
N HIS A 121 -6.64 -10.24 -8.59
CA HIS A 121 -6.01 -10.25 -9.92
C HIS A 121 -4.49 -10.42 -9.81
N GLY A 122 -3.93 -11.35 -10.57
CA GLY A 122 -2.50 -11.65 -10.56
C GLY A 122 -2.02 -12.48 -9.37
N MET A 123 -2.91 -12.85 -8.45
CA MET A 123 -2.54 -13.57 -7.23
C MET A 123 -1.92 -14.94 -7.54
N GLY A 124 -0.73 -15.17 -7.00
CA GLY A 124 0.00 -16.41 -7.21
C GLY A 124 0.64 -16.56 -8.59
N GLN A 125 0.62 -15.50 -9.41
CA GLN A 125 1.14 -15.55 -10.78
C GLN A 125 2.55 -14.96 -10.86
N ALA A 126 3.48 -15.69 -11.45
CA ALA A 126 4.88 -15.24 -11.56
C ALA A 126 5.04 -13.94 -12.35
N TRP A 127 4.12 -13.64 -13.27
CA TRP A 127 4.17 -12.40 -14.07
C TRP A 127 3.79 -11.15 -13.27
N ALA A 128 3.11 -11.31 -12.14
CA ALA A 128 2.63 -10.20 -11.32
C ALA A 128 3.74 -9.68 -10.39
N LYS A 129 4.83 -9.18 -10.97
CA LYS A 129 6.05 -8.75 -10.28
C LYS A 129 5.92 -7.36 -9.65
N TRP A 130 4.81 -7.11 -8.97
CA TRP A 130 4.62 -5.90 -8.17
C TRP A 130 3.96 -6.26 -6.85
N ILE A 131 4.05 -5.35 -5.90
CA ILE A 131 3.30 -5.43 -4.65
C ILE A 131 2.36 -4.24 -4.55
N HIS A 132 1.24 -4.45 -3.87
CA HIS A 132 0.25 -3.42 -3.59
C HIS A 132 0.40 -3.00 -2.13
N ILE A 133 0.55 -1.70 -1.88
CA ILE A 133 0.76 -1.15 -0.55
C ILE A 133 -0.36 -0.17 -0.26
N GLU A 134 -1.04 -0.32 0.89
CA GLU A 134 -2.08 0.61 1.33
C GLU A 134 -1.65 1.33 2.59
N THR A 135 -2.02 2.61 2.68
CA THR A 135 -1.77 3.42 3.87
C THR A 135 -3.06 3.84 4.55
N THR A 136 -2.93 4.23 5.82
CA THR A 136 -4.07 4.61 6.66
C THR A 136 -4.60 5.99 6.29
N LYS A 137 -5.86 6.24 6.61
CA LYS A 137 -6.45 7.57 6.50
C LYS A 137 -5.73 8.58 7.41
N LEU A 138 -5.35 8.15 8.61
CA LEU A 138 -4.64 9.00 9.57
C LEU A 138 -3.30 9.51 9.02
N ALA A 139 -2.57 8.67 8.27
CA ALA A 139 -1.27 9.02 7.71
C ALA A 139 -1.37 9.76 6.38
N TRP A 140 -2.54 9.90 5.80
CA TRP A 140 -2.74 10.33 4.40
C TRP A 140 -1.94 11.57 4.01
N GLY A 141 -1.91 12.59 4.87
CA GLY A 141 -1.18 13.84 4.62
C GLY A 141 0.25 13.89 5.16
N ASN A 142 0.72 12.83 5.83
CA ASN A 142 1.97 12.88 6.59
C ASN A 142 3.16 12.29 5.81
N LYS A 143 3.83 13.14 5.03
CA LYS A 143 5.03 12.74 4.27
C LYS A 143 6.30 12.65 5.15
N THR A 144 6.34 13.32 6.30
CA THR A 144 7.55 13.36 7.14
C THR A 144 7.82 12.02 7.82
N ALA A 145 6.81 11.16 7.97
CA ALA A 145 7.00 9.84 8.55
C ALA A 145 8.06 9.03 7.78
N VAL A 146 8.10 9.18 6.44
CA VAL A 146 9.06 8.46 5.60
C VAL A 146 10.44 9.12 5.61
N THR A 147 10.47 10.45 5.53
CA THR A 147 11.73 11.18 5.30
C THR A 147 12.52 11.42 6.58
N ASP A 148 11.83 11.65 7.71
CA ASP A 148 12.47 12.14 8.94
C ASP A 148 12.51 11.11 10.06
N ARG A 149 11.61 10.13 10.08
CA ARG A 149 11.44 9.22 11.20
C ARG A 149 11.93 7.81 10.96
N VAL A 150 11.99 7.38 9.71
CA VAL A 150 12.39 6.01 9.36
C VAL A 150 13.66 6.07 8.55
N PRO A 151 14.80 5.60 9.11
CA PRO A 151 16.06 5.57 8.38
C PRO A 151 15.95 4.73 7.12
N ALA A 152 16.65 5.17 6.11
CA ALA A 152 16.72 4.44 4.86
C ALA A 152 17.45 3.10 5.04
#